data_abf07ce6b25643ff29cb3e819b9ef9a6
#
_entry.id   abf07ce6b25643ff29cb3e819b9ef9a6
#
_cell.length_a   1.000
_cell.length_b   1.000
_cell.length_c   1.000
_cell.angle_alpha   90.00
_cell.angle_beta   90.00
_cell.angle_gamma   90.00
#
_symmetry.space_group_name_H-M   'P 1'
#
loop_
_entity.id
_entity.type
_entity.pdbx_description
1 polymer ?
#
loop_
_entity_poly.entity_id
_entity_poly.type
_entity_poly.pdbx_seq_one_letter_code
_entity_poly.pdbx_strand_id
1 'polypeptide(L)'
;MTWEGYNYEDAVLLSERLVQDDVYTSIHIEEYEAEARDTKLGPEEITKDVPGVGDEALKDLDERGIIRIGAEVRAGDILVGKVTPKGETELTAEERLLRAIFGEKAREVRDTSLKVPHGEYGIIVDAKVFTRENGDELSPGVNQAVRIYIAQKRKISVGDKMAGRHGNKGVVSRVLPVEDMPFLPNGRPLDIVLNPLGVPSRMNIGQVLEIHLSLAAAALGFNVSTPIFDGANEKDIQDTLELANDYVNMEWDAFSEKYKDILLPEVYQYLEEHLDHRELWKGVDIARDGKVQLRDGRTGEPFDGRTTIGHMHYLKLHHLVDDKIHARSTGPYSLVTQQPLGGKAQFGGQRF
;
A
#
# COMPACT_ATOMS: atom_id res chain seq x y z
N MET A 1 -18.84 5.74 14.30
CA MET A 1 -19.17 7.04 14.92
C MET A 1 -18.64 8.21 14.09
N THR A 2 -19.28 9.37 14.12
CA THR A 2 -18.68 10.61 13.62
C THR A 2 -17.68 11.11 14.67
N TRP A 3 -16.47 11.50 14.30
CA TRP A 3 -15.47 11.91 15.27
C TRP A 3 -14.65 13.10 14.75
N GLU A 4 -14.90 14.27 15.30
CA GLU A 4 -14.16 15.53 15.10
C GLU A 4 -13.83 15.90 13.65
N GLY A 5 -14.62 15.43 12.69
CA GLY A 5 -14.38 15.65 11.27
C GLY A 5 -13.26 14.82 10.65
N TYR A 6 -12.56 13.99 11.40
CA TYR A 6 -11.49 13.13 10.86
C TYR A 6 -12.01 12.07 9.87
N ASN A 7 -13.27 11.68 10.02
CA ASN A 7 -13.95 10.75 9.12
C ASN A 7 -15.12 11.41 8.37
N TYR A 8 -15.00 12.71 8.10
CA TYR A 8 -16.01 13.47 7.35
C TYR A 8 -16.24 12.86 5.95
N GLU A 9 -17.51 12.72 5.57
CA GLU A 9 -17.95 12.01 4.36
C GLU A 9 -17.43 10.57 4.33
N ASP A 10 -16.65 10.19 3.31
CA ASP A 10 -16.09 8.84 3.15
C ASP A 10 -14.64 8.74 3.63
N ALA A 11 -14.20 9.64 4.47
CA ALA A 11 -12.88 9.61 5.03
C ALA A 11 -12.75 8.48 6.09
N VAL A 12 -11.62 7.82 6.10
CA VAL A 12 -11.29 6.71 7.00
C VAL A 12 -10.17 7.14 7.93
N LEU A 13 -10.38 7.00 9.23
CA LEU A 13 -9.36 7.23 10.23
C LEU A 13 -8.73 5.91 10.64
N LEU A 14 -7.40 5.83 10.60
CA LEU A 14 -6.63 4.63 10.96
C LEU A 14 -5.79 4.84 12.21
N SER A 15 -5.54 3.75 12.93
CA SER A 15 -4.55 3.69 13.99
C SER A 15 -3.15 3.43 13.42
N GLU A 16 -2.14 4.05 14.03
CA GLU A 16 -0.73 3.82 13.69
C GLU A 16 -0.29 2.36 13.92
N ARG A 17 -0.98 1.62 14.80
CA ARG A 17 -0.73 0.19 15.01
C ARG A 17 -0.77 -0.61 13.72
N LEU A 18 -1.71 -0.31 12.81
CA LEU A 18 -1.81 -0.97 11.51
C LEU A 18 -0.57 -0.74 10.64
N VAL A 19 0.05 0.43 10.75
CA VAL A 19 1.29 0.75 10.03
C VAL A 19 2.50 0.07 10.67
N GLN A 20 2.55 0.03 12.01
CA GLN A 20 3.64 -0.60 12.76
C GLN A 20 3.67 -2.11 12.56
N ASP A 21 2.50 -2.75 12.58
CA ASP A 21 2.35 -4.20 12.42
C ASP A 21 2.34 -4.67 10.95
N ASP A 22 2.60 -3.77 10.01
CA ASP A 22 2.60 -4.05 8.57
C ASP A 22 1.28 -4.69 8.04
N VAL A 23 0.12 -4.38 8.66
CA VAL A 23 -1.16 -5.04 8.34
C VAL A 23 -1.61 -4.74 6.91
N TYR A 24 -1.50 -3.49 6.46
CA TYR A 24 -1.85 -3.06 5.09
C TYR A 24 -0.61 -2.71 4.26
N THR A 25 0.47 -3.43 4.45
CA THR A 25 1.70 -3.25 3.69
C THR A 25 1.67 -4.10 2.43
N SER A 26 1.93 -3.48 1.30
CA SER A 26 1.98 -4.14 -0.01
C SER A 26 3.38 -4.04 -0.62
N ILE A 27 3.76 -5.04 -1.40
CA ILE A 27 5.01 -5.07 -2.14
C ILE A 27 4.68 -4.84 -3.62
N HIS A 28 5.31 -3.81 -4.20
CA HIS A 28 5.16 -3.45 -5.60
C HIS A 28 6.49 -3.67 -6.31
N ILE A 29 6.46 -4.39 -7.44
CA ILE A 29 7.65 -4.66 -8.25
C ILE A 29 7.46 -3.94 -9.58
N GLU A 30 8.37 -2.99 -9.84
CA GLU A 30 8.41 -2.23 -11.09
C GLU A 30 9.54 -2.72 -11.98
N GLU A 31 9.27 -2.83 -13.27
CA GLU A 31 10.24 -3.26 -14.28
C GLU A 31 10.77 -2.05 -15.04
N TYR A 32 12.09 -1.96 -15.15
CA TYR A 32 12.79 -0.95 -15.92
C TYR A 32 13.69 -1.62 -16.96
N GLU A 33 13.58 -1.20 -18.22
CA GLU A 33 14.34 -1.78 -19.31
C GLU A 33 15.28 -0.75 -19.94
N ALA A 34 16.53 -1.14 -20.12
CA ALA A 34 17.53 -0.40 -20.87
C ALA A 34 17.96 -1.20 -22.08
N GLU A 35 17.86 -0.62 -23.27
CA GLU A 35 18.29 -1.23 -24.51
C GLU A 35 19.52 -0.52 -25.06
N ALA A 36 20.52 -1.27 -25.50
CA ALA A 36 21.65 -0.77 -26.29
C ALA A 36 21.38 -1.04 -27.76
N ARG A 37 21.21 0.04 -28.55
CA ARG A 37 20.85 -0.01 -29.94
C ARG A 37 22.01 0.42 -30.86
N ASP A 38 21.99 -0.06 -32.10
CA ASP A 38 22.87 0.46 -33.10
C ASP A 38 22.38 1.84 -33.58
N THR A 39 23.28 2.84 -33.51
CA THR A 39 23.01 4.18 -34.03
C THR A 39 23.86 4.43 -35.28
N LYS A 40 23.49 5.45 -36.06
CA LYS A 40 24.26 5.86 -37.24
C LYS A 40 25.70 6.29 -36.93
N LEU A 41 25.98 6.63 -35.68
CA LEU A 41 27.30 7.08 -35.19
C LEU A 41 28.12 5.98 -34.53
N GLY A 42 27.55 4.80 -34.39
CA GLY A 42 28.14 3.64 -33.73
C GLY A 42 27.16 2.97 -32.79
N PRO A 43 27.47 1.78 -32.26
CA PRO A 43 26.64 1.09 -31.33
C PRO A 43 26.65 1.78 -29.95
N GLU A 44 25.51 1.78 -29.26
CA GLU A 44 25.45 2.12 -27.85
C GLU A 44 26.10 1.00 -27.02
N GLU A 45 26.74 1.37 -25.95
CA GLU A 45 27.44 0.42 -25.07
C GLU A 45 26.96 0.53 -23.62
N ILE A 46 26.76 -0.62 -22.97
CA ILE A 46 26.47 -0.70 -21.53
C ILE A 46 27.81 -0.90 -20.81
N THR A 47 28.18 0.11 -20.01
CA THR A 47 29.48 0.13 -19.33
C THR A 47 29.38 0.88 -18.00
N LYS A 48 30.27 0.56 -17.06
CA LYS A 48 30.45 1.30 -15.81
C LYS A 48 31.17 2.66 -16.02
N ASP A 49 31.92 2.78 -17.10
CA ASP A 49 32.71 3.97 -17.39
C ASP A 49 31.86 5.08 -18.06
N VAL A 50 31.06 5.76 -17.23
CA VAL A 50 30.14 6.82 -17.66
C VAL A 50 30.80 8.18 -17.48
N PRO A 51 30.92 9.01 -18.53
CA PRO A 51 31.56 10.32 -18.44
C PRO A 51 30.76 11.31 -17.58
N GLY A 52 31.45 12.10 -16.77
CA GLY A 52 30.82 13.16 -15.98
C GLY A 52 30.07 12.71 -14.73
N VAL A 53 30.19 11.45 -14.34
CA VAL A 53 29.56 10.87 -13.14
C VAL A 53 30.65 10.57 -12.12
N GLY A 54 30.42 10.96 -10.85
CA GLY A 54 31.35 10.67 -9.76
C GLY A 54 31.33 9.20 -9.34
N ASP A 55 32.45 8.72 -8.82
CA ASP A 55 32.62 7.33 -8.40
C ASP A 55 31.61 6.86 -7.33
N GLU A 56 31.09 7.78 -6.51
CA GLU A 56 30.08 7.48 -5.51
C GLU A 56 28.74 7.04 -6.14
N ALA A 57 28.35 7.65 -7.25
CA ALA A 57 27.13 7.26 -7.96
C ALA A 57 27.28 5.94 -8.74
N LEU A 58 28.52 5.48 -8.94
CA LEU A 58 28.83 4.24 -9.66
C LEU A 58 29.18 3.06 -8.72
N LYS A 59 29.18 3.29 -7.40
CA LYS A 59 29.63 2.29 -6.42
C LYS A 59 28.83 0.98 -6.44
N ASP A 60 27.53 1.07 -6.70
CA ASP A 60 26.60 -0.06 -6.70
C ASP A 60 26.50 -0.75 -8.07
N LEU A 61 27.21 -0.27 -9.09
CA LEU A 61 27.30 -0.90 -10.40
C LEU A 61 28.38 -1.99 -10.41
N ASP A 62 28.10 -3.10 -11.09
CA ASP A 62 29.08 -4.16 -11.37
C ASP A 62 30.05 -3.74 -12.48
N GLU A 63 31.00 -4.61 -12.84
CA GLU A 63 31.98 -4.33 -13.91
C GLU A 63 31.33 -4.17 -15.29
N ARG A 64 30.12 -4.71 -15.47
CA ARG A 64 29.34 -4.59 -16.70
C ARG A 64 28.49 -3.32 -16.76
N GLY A 65 28.50 -2.50 -15.70
CA GLY A 65 27.69 -1.28 -15.63
C GLY A 65 26.23 -1.52 -15.22
N ILE A 66 25.90 -2.68 -14.64
CA ILE A 66 24.57 -3.05 -14.18
C ILE A 66 24.55 -2.99 -12.65
N ILE A 67 23.48 -2.48 -12.09
CA ILE A 67 23.35 -2.39 -10.63
C ILE A 67 23.30 -3.77 -9.99
N ARG A 68 23.96 -3.93 -8.83
CA ARG A 68 23.95 -5.18 -8.07
C ARG A 68 22.59 -5.49 -7.47
N ILE A 69 22.24 -6.77 -7.38
CA ILE A 69 21.04 -7.23 -6.68
C ILE A 69 21.17 -6.93 -5.18
N GLY A 70 20.07 -6.45 -4.57
CA GLY A 70 20.03 -6.06 -3.16
C GLY A 70 20.46 -4.62 -2.90
N ALA A 71 20.86 -3.84 -3.91
CA ALA A 71 21.15 -2.42 -3.75
C ALA A 71 19.88 -1.63 -3.44
N GLU A 72 19.97 -0.70 -2.50
CA GLU A 72 18.92 0.27 -2.24
C GLU A 72 19.10 1.46 -3.15
N VAL A 73 18.04 1.83 -3.88
CA VAL A 73 18.05 2.91 -4.87
C VAL A 73 17.03 3.98 -4.56
N ARG A 74 17.36 5.21 -4.98
CA ARG A 74 16.51 6.40 -4.87
C ARG A 74 16.41 7.08 -6.23
N ALA A 75 15.48 8.03 -6.35
CA ALA A 75 15.33 8.82 -7.57
C ALA A 75 16.65 9.48 -7.99
N GLY A 76 17.04 9.29 -9.24
CA GLY A 76 18.27 9.81 -9.80
C GLY A 76 19.48 8.87 -9.77
N ASP A 77 19.41 7.76 -9.02
CA ASP A 77 20.47 6.74 -9.01
C ASP A 77 20.54 6.02 -10.36
N ILE A 78 21.74 5.60 -10.76
CA ILE A 78 21.98 4.90 -12.02
C ILE A 78 21.68 3.42 -11.84
N LEU A 79 20.78 2.89 -12.66
CA LEU A 79 20.46 1.45 -12.72
C LEU A 79 21.33 0.73 -13.73
N VAL A 80 21.52 1.31 -14.90
CA VAL A 80 22.35 0.76 -15.99
C VAL A 80 23.16 1.88 -16.58
N GLY A 81 24.49 1.76 -16.51
CA GLY A 81 25.42 2.69 -17.15
C GLY A 81 25.41 2.46 -18.66
N LYS A 82 24.97 3.44 -19.43
CA LYS A 82 24.92 3.40 -20.89
C LYS A 82 25.52 4.65 -21.49
N VAL A 83 26.30 4.48 -22.52
CA VAL A 83 26.91 5.57 -23.28
C VAL A 83 26.52 5.50 -24.74
N THR A 84 26.29 6.66 -25.35
CA THR A 84 25.95 6.79 -26.78
C THR A 84 27.01 7.62 -27.48
N PRO A 85 27.53 7.21 -28.66
CA PRO A 85 28.49 8.00 -29.42
C PRO A 85 27.93 9.37 -29.80
N LYS A 86 28.76 10.42 -29.66
CA LYS A 86 28.43 11.79 -30.10
C LYS A 86 28.85 12.05 -31.53
N GLY A 87 28.00 12.78 -32.27
CA GLY A 87 28.38 13.35 -33.57
C GLY A 87 29.25 14.60 -33.42
N GLU A 88 30.09 14.88 -34.41
CA GLU A 88 30.98 16.05 -34.44
C GLU A 88 30.25 17.39 -34.27
N THR A 89 28.98 17.45 -34.65
CA THR A 89 28.14 18.67 -34.59
C THR A 89 27.58 18.92 -33.18
N GLU A 90 27.60 17.93 -32.28
CA GLU A 90 27.07 18.03 -30.91
C GLU A 90 28.12 18.43 -29.88
N LEU A 91 29.38 18.60 -30.29
CA LEU A 91 30.44 19.02 -29.39
C LEU A 91 30.26 20.51 -29.00
N THR A 92 30.31 20.81 -27.71
CA THR A 92 30.33 22.18 -27.23
C THR A 92 31.61 22.90 -27.66
N ALA A 93 31.62 24.24 -27.66
CA ALA A 93 32.81 25.04 -28.01
C ALA A 93 34.00 24.70 -27.10
N GLU A 94 33.73 24.41 -25.81
CA GLU A 94 34.73 24.02 -24.82
C GLU A 94 35.29 22.62 -25.10
N GLU A 95 34.47 21.66 -25.49
CA GLU A 95 34.89 20.30 -25.83
C GLU A 95 35.74 20.30 -27.14
N ARG A 96 35.38 21.14 -28.11
CA ARG A 96 36.18 21.32 -29.34
C ARG A 96 37.56 21.90 -29.02
N LEU A 97 37.64 22.86 -28.08
CA LEU A 97 38.89 23.47 -27.66
C LEU A 97 39.77 22.48 -26.87
N LEU A 98 39.17 21.69 -25.98
CA LEU A 98 39.86 20.62 -25.28
C LEU A 98 40.41 19.54 -26.21
N ARG A 99 39.66 19.18 -27.25
CA ARG A 99 40.09 18.24 -28.32
C ARG A 99 41.28 18.80 -29.09
N ALA A 100 41.26 20.09 -29.40
CA ALA A 100 42.37 20.76 -30.08
C ALA A 100 43.65 20.87 -29.25
N ILE A 101 43.53 21.01 -27.90
CA ILE A 101 44.67 21.19 -27.01
C ILE A 101 45.22 19.84 -26.51
N PHE A 102 44.38 18.90 -26.15
CA PHE A 102 44.76 17.65 -25.48
C PHE A 102 44.68 16.40 -26.36
N GLY A 103 44.37 16.56 -27.66
CA GLY A 103 44.22 15.45 -28.61
C GLY A 103 42.97 14.58 -28.31
N GLU A 104 42.98 13.32 -28.75
CA GLU A 104 41.83 12.39 -28.73
C GLU A 104 41.27 12.02 -27.33
N LYS A 105 41.68 12.65 -26.24
CA LYS A 105 41.20 12.35 -24.90
C LYS A 105 39.87 12.98 -24.49
N ALA A 106 39.25 13.81 -25.36
CA ALA A 106 37.88 14.22 -25.17
C ALA A 106 36.96 13.03 -25.52
N ARG A 107 36.27 12.45 -24.52
CA ARG A 107 35.40 11.32 -24.71
C ARG A 107 34.31 11.62 -25.73
N GLU A 108 34.27 10.83 -26.81
CA GLU A 108 33.32 10.95 -27.92
C GLU A 108 31.93 10.39 -27.59
N VAL A 109 31.62 10.20 -26.29
CA VAL A 109 30.40 9.56 -25.84
C VAL A 109 29.61 10.45 -24.86
N ARG A 110 28.30 10.32 -24.92
CA ARG A 110 27.34 10.99 -24.05
C ARG A 110 26.72 10.00 -23.05
N ASP A 111 26.51 10.42 -21.82
CA ASP A 111 25.75 9.66 -20.81
C ASP A 111 24.27 9.56 -21.23
N THR A 112 23.81 8.32 -21.45
CA THR A 112 22.42 7.96 -21.70
C THR A 112 21.97 6.87 -20.72
N SER A 113 22.58 6.79 -19.55
CA SER A 113 22.31 5.79 -18.52
C SER A 113 20.86 5.79 -18.11
N LEU A 114 20.32 4.60 -17.84
CA LEU A 114 19.02 4.45 -17.21
C LEU A 114 19.11 4.85 -15.74
N LYS A 115 18.35 5.86 -15.35
CA LYS A 115 18.26 6.35 -13.96
C LYS A 115 16.89 6.05 -13.39
N VAL A 116 16.83 5.90 -12.06
CA VAL A 116 15.56 5.75 -11.35
C VAL A 116 14.71 7.00 -11.58
N PRO A 117 13.47 6.85 -12.05
CA PRO A 117 12.57 7.98 -12.27
C PRO A 117 12.28 8.76 -11.00
N HIS A 118 11.91 10.02 -11.14
CA HIS A 118 11.55 10.86 -10.01
C HIS A 118 10.31 10.32 -9.28
N GLY A 119 10.41 10.21 -7.95
CA GLY A 119 9.35 9.67 -7.09
C GLY A 119 9.37 8.15 -6.93
N GLU A 120 10.34 7.46 -7.54
CA GLU A 120 10.53 6.02 -7.39
C GLU A 120 11.72 5.72 -6.48
N TYR A 121 11.63 4.64 -5.73
CA TYR A 121 12.67 4.14 -4.81
C TYR A 121 12.44 2.65 -4.56
N GLY A 122 13.40 1.97 -3.99
CA GLY A 122 13.23 0.57 -3.62
C GLY A 122 14.52 -0.19 -3.52
N ILE A 123 14.40 -1.51 -3.55
CA ILE A 123 15.52 -2.46 -3.50
C ILE A 123 15.52 -3.26 -4.80
N ILE A 124 16.71 -3.45 -5.39
CA ILE A 124 16.87 -4.28 -6.58
C ILE A 124 16.66 -5.74 -6.22
N VAL A 125 15.66 -6.37 -6.81
CA VAL A 125 15.33 -7.79 -6.60
C VAL A 125 16.02 -8.68 -7.61
N ASP A 126 16.02 -8.25 -8.88
CA ASP A 126 16.58 -9.04 -9.97
C ASP A 126 17.10 -8.12 -11.09
N ALA A 127 18.07 -8.60 -11.84
CA ALA A 127 18.61 -7.95 -13.03
C ALA A 127 18.88 -9.00 -14.11
N LYS A 128 18.14 -8.95 -15.21
CA LYS A 128 18.25 -9.89 -16.33
C LYS A 128 18.93 -9.23 -17.52
N VAL A 129 19.92 -9.90 -18.09
CA VAL A 129 20.64 -9.43 -19.25
C VAL A 129 20.31 -10.33 -20.44
N PHE A 130 19.85 -9.74 -21.51
CA PHE A 130 19.57 -10.39 -22.78
C PHE A 130 20.55 -9.89 -23.82
N THR A 131 21.20 -10.82 -24.51
CA THR A 131 22.17 -10.49 -25.55
C THR A 131 21.88 -11.29 -26.80
N ARG A 132 22.09 -10.66 -27.96
CA ARG A 132 21.92 -11.35 -29.25
C ARG A 132 22.90 -12.49 -29.39
N GLU A 133 24.08 -12.40 -28.82
CA GLU A 133 25.10 -13.44 -28.82
C GLU A 133 24.64 -14.72 -28.11
N ASN A 134 23.83 -14.61 -27.09
CA ASN A 134 23.23 -15.74 -26.37
C ASN A 134 22.03 -16.36 -27.09
N GLY A 135 21.59 -15.81 -28.23
CA GLY A 135 20.47 -16.31 -28.98
C GLY A 135 19.11 -15.79 -28.51
N ASP A 136 19.08 -14.75 -27.68
CA ASP A 136 17.84 -14.12 -27.23
C ASP A 136 17.13 -13.36 -28.36
N GLU A 137 15.81 -13.46 -28.42
CA GLU A 137 14.99 -12.73 -29.38
C GLU A 137 14.88 -11.24 -28.97
N LEU A 138 15.73 -10.41 -29.55
CA LEU A 138 15.71 -8.96 -29.35
C LEU A 138 15.11 -8.23 -30.55
N SER A 139 14.54 -7.05 -30.30
CA SER A 139 14.03 -6.17 -31.33
C SER A 139 15.10 -5.86 -32.38
N PRO A 140 14.73 -5.63 -33.69
CA PRO A 140 15.69 -5.28 -34.70
C PRO A 140 16.50 -4.04 -34.32
N GLY A 141 17.84 -4.12 -34.44
CA GLY A 141 18.76 -3.04 -34.08
C GLY A 141 19.13 -2.96 -32.61
N VAL A 142 18.63 -3.84 -31.74
CA VAL A 142 19.04 -3.95 -30.35
C VAL A 142 20.08 -5.05 -30.18
N ASN A 143 21.23 -4.74 -29.59
CA ASN A 143 22.32 -5.69 -29.36
C ASN A 143 22.24 -6.30 -27.96
N GLN A 144 21.87 -5.50 -26.97
CA GLN A 144 21.75 -5.91 -25.59
C GLN A 144 20.56 -5.22 -24.94
N ALA A 145 19.81 -5.93 -24.10
CA ALA A 145 18.76 -5.39 -23.26
C ALA A 145 18.98 -5.83 -21.81
N VAL A 146 18.77 -4.93 -20.87
CA VAL A 146 18.86 -5.20 -19.44
C VAL A 146 17.53 -4.84 -18.81
N ARG A 147 16.92 -5.79 -18.11
CA ARG A 147 15.71 -5.58 -17.31
C ARG A 147 16.05 -5.63 -15.84
N ILE A 148 15.63 -4.59 -15.13
CA ILE A 148 15.85 -4.45 -13.70
C ILE A 148 14.50 -4.40 -13.01
N TYR A 149 14.38 -5.17 -11.93
CA TYR A 149 13.19 -5.24 -11.10
C TYR A 149 13.47 -4.55 -9.78
N ILE A 150 12.68 -3.51 -9.47
CA ILE A 150 12.77 -2.75 -8.22
C ILE A 150 11.54 -3.07 -7.38
N ALA A 151 11.75 -3.58 -6.16
CA ALA A 151 10.69 -3.83 -5.21
C ALA A 151 10.55 -2.65 -4.23
N GLN A 152 9.34 -2.19 -4.05
CA GLN A 152 8.97 -1.17 -3.08
C GLN A 152 8.06 -1.78 -2.02
N LYS A 153 8.36 -1.54 -0.76
CA LYS A 153 7.48 -1.87 0.37
C LYS A 153 6.67 -0.62 0.71
N ARG A 154 5.38 -0.62 0.35
CA ARG A 154 4.48 0.51 0.57
C ARG A 154 3.54 0.23 1.73
N LYS A 155 3.71 0.97 2.81
CA LYS A 155 2.78 0.97 3.95
C LYS A 155 1.55 1.80 3.63
N ILE A 156 0.46 1.56 4.36
CA ILE A 156 -0.73 2.38 4.24
C ILE A 156 -0.44 3.82 4.67
N SER A 157 -0.87 4.78 3.88
CA SER A 157 -0.64 6.20 4.11
C SER A 157 -1.89 7.04 3.88
N VAL A 158 -1.86 8.29 4.31
CA VAL A 158 -2.94 9.26 4.05
C VAL A 158 -3.12 9.44 2.54
N GLY A 159 -4.37 9.39 2.09
CA GLY A 159 -4.74 9.50 0.68
C GLY A 159 -4.93 8.16 -0.03
N ASP A 160 -4.52 7.04 0.55
CA ASP A 160 -4.76 5.71 -0.01
C ASP A 160 -6.23 5.34 0.07
N LYS A 161 -6.71 4.64 -0.94
CA LYS A 161 -8.09 4.22 -1.04
C LYS A 161 -8.31 2.87 -0.40
N MET A 162 -9.33 2.79 0.43
CA MET A 162 -9.77 1.56 1.06
C MET A 162 -11.25 1.28 0.76
N ALA A 163 -11.65 0.03 0.84
CA ALA A 163 -13.04 -0.37 0.66
C ALA A 163 -13.38 -1.63 1.45
N GLY A 164 -14.63 -1.74 1.87
CA GLY A 164 -15.20 -2.99 2.38
C GLY A 164 -15.79 -3.85 1.24
N ARG A 165 -16.49 -4.93 1.61
CA ARG A 165 -17.13 -5.87 0.68
C ARG A 165 -18.55 -5.46 0.23
N HIS A 166 -19.08 -4.35 0.75
CA HIS A 166 -20.47 -3.93 0.55
C HIS A 166 -20.61 -2.65 -0.30
N GLY A 167 -19.56 -2.31 -1.09
CA GLY A 167 -19.54 -1.08 -1.88
C GLY A 167 -19.20 0.18 -1.08
N ASN A 168 -18.89 0.04 0.19
CA ASN A 168 -18.38 1.12 1.04
C ASN A 168 -16.91 1.37 0.71
N LYS A 169 -16.62 2.54 0.20
CA LYS A 169 -15.28 2.99 -0.19
C LYS A 169 -14.94 4.30 0.51
N GLY A 170 -13.68 4.45 0.82
CA GLY A 170 -13.21 5.66 1.47
C GLY A 170 -11.73 5.92 1.21
N VAL A 171 -11.27 7.07 1.66
CA VAL A 171 -9.88 7.50 1.56
C VAL A 171 -9.34 7.74 2.96
N VAL A 172 -8.14 7.29 3.22
CA VAL A 172 -7.47 7.51 4.51
C VAL A 172 -7.23 8.99 4.71
N SER A 173 -7.85 9.56 5.75
CA SER A 173 -7.73 10.98 6.09
C SER A 173 -6.55 11.24 7.01
N ARG A 174 -6.37 10.37 7.98
CA ARG A 174 -5.34 10.51 9.01
C ARG A 174 -4.95 9.16 9.59
N VAL A 175 -3.72 9.09 10.06
CA VAL A 175 -3.21 7.99 10.89
C VAL A 175 -2.89 8.59 12.26
N LEU A 176 -3.56 8.13 13.31
CA LEU A 176 -3.36 8.62 14.68
C LEU A 176 -2.55 7.62 15.50
N PRO A 177 -1.76 8.11 16.49
CA PRO A 177 -1.15 7.26 17.49
C PRO A 177 -2.17 6.39 18.21
N VAL A 178 -1.75 5.24 18.70
CA VAL A 178 -2.62 4.28 19.38
C VAL A 178 -3.27 4.88 20.63
N GLU A 179 -2.53 5.74 21.33
CA GLU A 179 -2.97 6.41 22.57
C GLU A 179 -4.14 7.37 22.33
N ASP A 180 -4.23 7.97 21.15
CA ASP A 180 -5.27 8.95 20.79
C ASP A 180 -6.54 8.28 20.24
N MET A 181 -6.47 6.99 19.92
CA MET A 181 -7.61 6.25 19.38
C MET A 181 -8.65 5.96 20.47
N PRO A 182 -9.95 5.96 20.13
CA PRO A 182 -10.98 5.48 21.02
C PRO A 182 -10.71 4.04 21.45
N PHE A 183 -11.07 3.71 22.69
CA PHE A 183 -10.83 2.38 23.23
C PHE A 183 -12.05 1.81 23.96
N LEU A 184 -12.09 0.49 24.05
CA LEU A 184 -13.10 -0.29 24.75
C LEU A 184 -12.91 -0.21 26.29
N PRO A 185 -13.94 -0.52 27.09
CA PRO A 185 -13.83 -0.57 28.56
C PRO A 185 -12.72 -1.50 29.08
N ASN A 186 -12.36 -2.53 28.31
CA ASN A 186 -11.24 -3.44 28.63
C ASN A 186 -9.85 -2.88 28.26
N GLY A 187 -9.78 -1.64 27.76
CA GLY A 187 -8.53 -0.98 27.38
C GLY A 187 -8.05 -1.25 25.94
N ARG A 188 -8.75 -2.07 25.17
CA ARG A 188 -8.36 -2.37 23.77
C ARG A 188 -8.68 -1.18 22.85
N PRO A 189 -7.69 -0.58 22.15
CA PRO A 189 -7.92 0.51 21.23
C PRO A 189 -8.55 0.02 19.93
N LEU A 190 -9.29 0.92 19.25
CA LEU A 190 -9.82 0.69 17.91
C LEU A 190 -8.75 0.91 16.85
N ASP A 191 -8.85 0.18 15.75
CA ASP A 191 -7.95 0.30 14.61
C ASP A 191 -8.46 1.24 13.52
N ILE A 192 -9.77 1.29 13.34
CA ILE A 192 -10.44 2.06 12.28
C ILE A 192 -11.65 2.77 12.88
N VAL A 193 -11.87 4.03 12.49
CA VAL A 193 -13.10 4.77 12.80
C VAL A 193 -13.75 5.20 11.49
N LEU A 194 -14.98 4.73 11.28
CA LEU A 194 -15.77 4.97 10.08
C LEU A 194 -16.96 5.88 10.37
N ASN A 195 -17.41 6.61 9.34
CA ASN A 195 -18.55 7.50 9.45
C ASN A 195 -19.86 6.74 9.14
N PRO A 196 -20.82 6.67 10.07
CA PRO A 196 -22.10 6.02 9.84
C PRO A 196 -23.00 6.72 8.85
N LEU A 197 -22.80 8.01 8.58
CA LEU A 197 -23.60 8.79 7.62
C LEU A 197 -23.46 8.28 6.17
N GLY A 198 -22.41 7.52 5.89
CA GLY A 198 -22.23 6.84 4.60
C GLY A 198 -23.17 5.65 4.35
N VAL A 199 -23.96 5.21 5.34
CA VAL A 199 -24.83 4.03 5.23
C VAL A 199 -26.24 4.37 4.74
N PRO A 200 -26.99 5.34 5.32
CA PRO A 200 -28.42 5.50 5.08
C PRO A 200 -28.78 5.78 3.62
N SER A 201 -28.08 6.71 2.98
CA SER A 201 -28.35 7.10 1.60
C SER A 201 -27.94 6.02 0.57
N ARG A 202 -26.99 5.18 0.90
CA ARG A 202 -26.44 4.15 0.01
C ARG A 202 -27.09 2.78 0.21
N MET A 203 -27.86 2.60 1.26
CA MET A 203 -28.64 1.41 1.57
C MET A 203 -27.80 0.11 1.62
N ASN A 204 -26.50 0.21 1.87
CA ASN A 204 -25.61 -0.95 1.99
C ASN A 204 -25.58 -1.48 3.44
N ILE A 205 -26.76 -1.93 3.90
CA ILE A 205 -26.95 -2.39 5.28
C ILE A 205 -26.10 -3.62 5.66
N GLY A 206 -25.67 -4.41 4.67
CA GLY A 206 -24.85 -5.59 4.88
C GLY A 206 -23.57 -5.32 5.69
N GLN A 207 -22.96 -4.13 5.58
CA GLN A 207 -21.81 -3.74 6.39
C GLN A 207 -22.14 -3.64 7.89
N VAL A 208 -23.34 -3.19 8.24
CA VAL A 208 -23.79 -3.10 9.64
C VAL A 208 -24.05 -4.49 10.20
N LEU A 209 -24.67 -5.37 9.44
CA LEU A 209 -24.89 -6.77 9.82
C LEU A 209 -23.55 -7.52 9.98
N GLU A 210 -22.59 -7.26 9.09
CA GLU A 210 -21.24 -7.82 9.21
C GLU A 210 -20.56 -7.39 10.52
N ILE A 211 -20.63 -6.10 10.87
CA ILE A 211 -20.05 -5.58 12.12
C ILE A 211 -20.70 -6.20 13.34
N HIS A 212 -22.02 -6.33 13.39
CA HIS A 212 -22.73 -6.92 14.51
C HIS A 212 -22.37 -8.39 14.71
N LEU A 213 -22.44 -9.19 13.64
CA LEU A 213 -22.12 -10.61 13.71
C LEU A 213 -20.65 -10.85 14.05
N SER A 214 -19.76 -10.03 13.53
CA SER A 214 -18.33 -10.13 13.81
C SER A 214 -17.96 -9.75 15.23
N LEU A 215 -18.68 -8.82 15.86
CA LEU A 215 -18.51 -8.51 17.26
C LEU A 215 -18.83 -9.73 18.14
N ALA A 216 -19.96 -10.38 17.88
CA ALA A 216 -20.36 -11.59 18.59
C ALA A 216 -19.36 -12.74 18.36
N ALA A 217 -18.96 -12.97 17.12
CA ALA A 217 -17.97 -13.98 16.76
C ALA A 217 -16.60 -13.74 17.42
N ALA A 218 -16.15 -12.50 17.48
CA ALA A 218 -14.90 -12.13 18.15
C ALA A 218 -14.96 -12.35 19.67
N ALA A 219 -16.10 -12.09 20.30
CA ALA A 219 -16.29 -12.34 21.73
C ALA A 219 -16.39 -13.84 22.05
N LEU A 220 -16.98 -14.63 21.15
CA LEU A 220 -17.11 -16.09 21.29
C LEU A 220 -15.87 -16.87 20.82
N GLY A 221 -14.97 -16.22 20.05
CA GLY A 221 -13.71 -16.82 19.61
C GLY A 221 -13.77 -17.66 18.35
N PHE A 222 -14.82 -17.60 17.54
CA PHE A 222 -14.91 -18.37 16.30
C PHE A 222 -15.09 -17.53 15.05
N ASN A 223 -14.81 -18.13 13.89
CA ASN A 223 -15.01 -17.51 12.59
C ASN A 223 -16.37 -17.88 12.02
N VAL A 224 -17.05 -16.90 11.42
CA VAL A 224 -18.36 -17.08 10.80
C VAL A 224 -18.25 -16.99 9.28
N SER A 225 -18.85 -17.96 8.59
CA SER A 225 -19.01 -17.96 7.14
C SER A 225 -20.48 -17.82 6.79
N THR A 226 -20.81 -16.82 5.97
CA THR A 226 -22.18 -16.56 5.51
C THR A 226 -22.23 -16.60 3.97
N PRO A 227 -22.44 -17.76 3.35
CA PRO A 227 -22.61 -17.87 1.90
C PRO A 227 -23.80 -17.02 1.41
N ILE A 228 -23.79 -16.64 0.11
CA ILE A 228 -24.75 -15.70 -0.47
C ILE A 228 -26.21 -16.17 -0.28
N PHE A 229 -26.49 -17.47 -0.44
CA PHE A 229 -27.83 -18.04 -0.35
C PHE A 229 -28.13 -18.76 0.97
N ASP A 230 -27.17 -18.79 1.90
CA ASP A 230 -27.31 -19.37 3.24
C ASP A 230 -26.70 -18.41 4.27
N GLY A 231 -27.21 -17.20 4.27
CA GLY A 231 -26.78 -16.13 5.17
C GLY A 231 -27.51 -16.16 6.52
N ALA A 232 -26.98 -15.40 7.49
CA ALA A 232 -27.62 -15.21 8.77
C ALA A 232 -28.78 -14.21 8.67
N ASN A 233 -29.90 -14.52 9.35
CA ASN A 233 -31.00 -13.61 9.51
C ASN A 233 -30.72 -12.58 10.63
N GLU A 234 -31.44 -11.48 10.65
CA GLU A 234 -31.31 -10.44 11.67
C GLU A 234 -31.53 -11.00 13.08
N LYS A 235 -32.51 -11.91 13.24
CA LYS A 235 -32.79 -12.57 14.50
C LYS A 235 -31.62 -13.42 14.97
N ASP A 236 -31.01 -14.20 14.08
CA ASP A 236 -29.86 -15.05 14.39
C ASP A 236 -28.68 -14.21 14.89
N ILE A 237 -28.48 -13.03 14.29
CA ILE A 237 -27.43 -12.09 14.71
C ILE A 237 -27.71 -11.54 16.11
N GLN A 238 -28.95 -11.14 16.40
CA GLN A 238 -29.35 -10.62 17.70
C GLN A 238 -29.21 -11.68 18.79
N ASP A 239 -29.64 -12.91 18.53
CA ASP A 239 -29.55 -14.04 19.46
C ASP A 239 -28.08 -14.41 19.72
N THR A 240 -27.22 -14.29 18.69
CA THR A 240 -25.76 -14.51 18.84
C THR A 240 -25.09 -13.41 19.66
N LEU A 241 -25.50 -12.16 19.50
CA LEU A 241 -25.01 -11.04 20.35
C LEU A 241 -25.40 -11.24 21.82
N GLU A 242 -26.63 -11.68 22.10
CA GLU A 242 -27.08 -11.99 23.45
C GLU A 242 -26.26 -13.15 24.04
N LEU A 243 -26.04 -14.21 23.28
CA LEU A 243 -25.18 -15.32 23.68
C LEU A 243 -23.75 -14.86 23.98
N ALA A 244 -23.19 -14.00 23.15
CA ALA A 244 -21.85 -13.46 23.35
C ALA A 244 -21.76 -12.61 24.63
N ASN A 245 -22.75 -11.77 24.88
CA ASN A 245 -22.82 -10.98 26.11
C ASN A 245 -22.91 -11.84 27.38
N ASP A 246 -23.77 -12.84 27.33
CA ASP A 246 -23.93 -13.76 28.45
C ASP A 246 -22.67 -14.60 28.67
N TYR A 247 -22.02 -15.08 27.60
CA TYR A 247 -20.75 -15.80 27.69
C TYR A 247 -19.66 -14.98 28.35
N VAL A 248 -19.54 -13.70 28.01
CA VAL A 248 -18.49 -12.80 28.51
C VAL A 248 -18.76 -12.37 29.96
N ASN A 249 -20.00 -12.02 30.29
CA ASN A 249 -20.34 -11.31 31.56
C ASN A 249 -20.98 -12.16 32.62
N MET A 250 -21.61 -13.31 32.30
CA MET A 250 -22.20 -14.22 33.31
C MET A 250 -21.12 -15.12 33.94
N GLU A 251 -21.33 -15.57 35.16
CA GLU A 251 -20.51 -16.64 35.73
C GLU A 251 -20.70 -17.95 34.94
N TRP A 252 -19.62 -18.74 34.84
CA TRP A 252 -19.64 -19.96 33.97
C TRP A 252 -20.72 -20.95 34.33
N ASP A 253 -20.96 -21.16 35.63
CA ASP A 253 -21.98 -22.11 36.10
C ASP A 253 -23.39 -21.68 35.67
N ALA A 254 -23.69 -20.38 35.78
CA ALA A 254 -24.97 -19.81 35.35
C ALA A 254 -25.14 -19.84 33.82
N PHE A 255 -24.07 -19.58 33.09
CA PHE A 255 -24.05 -19.71 31.61
C PHE A 255 -24.29 -21.15 31.18
N SER A 256 -23.60 -22.10 31.80
CA SER A 256 -23.76 -23.54 31.56
C SER A 256 -25.19 -24.02 31.82
N GLU A 257 -25.80 -23.63 32.91
CA GLU A 257 -27.19 -23.98 33.23
C GLU A 257 -28.18 -23.46 32.20
N LYS A 258 -27.94 -22.23 31.68
CA LYS A 258 -28.83 -21.58 30.69
C LYS A 258 -28.68 -22.19 29.30
N TYR A 259 -27.47 -22.50 28.86
CA TYR A 259 -27.17 -22.76 27.44
C TYR A 259 -26.79 -24.20 27.07
N LYS A 260 -26.51 -25.06 28.05
CA LYS A 260 -26.09 -26.45 27.83
C LYS A 260 -27.04 -27.27 26.94
N ASP A 261 -28.36 -27.07 27.15
CA ASP A 261 -29.41 -27.80 26.41
C ASP A 261 -29.85 -27.07 25.12
N ILE A 262 -29.44 -25.81 24.94
CA ILE A 262 -29.80 -24.96 23.80
C ILE A 262 -28.76 -25.03 22.69
N LEU A 263 -27.49 -25.05 23.07
CA LEU A 263 -26.37 -25.06 22.11
C LEU A 263 -26.11 -26.48 21.59
N LEU A 264 -25.58 -26.54 20.38
CA LEU A 264 -25.04 -27.78 19.85
C LEU A 264 -23.88 -28.26 20.75
N PRO A 265 -23.76 -29.57 21.03
CA PRO A 265 -22.73 -30.10 21.91
C PRO A 265 -21.30 -29.69 21.51
N GLU A 266 -21.03 -29.62 20.23
CA GLU A 266 -19.73 -29.20 19.68
C GLU A 266 -19.41 -27.74 20.00
N VAL A 267 -20.41 -26.84 19.88
CA VAL A 267 -20.27 -25.42 20.20
C VAL A 267 -20.09 -25.23 21.70
N TYR A 268 -20.85 -25.93 22.50
CA TYR A 268 -20.73 -25.85 23.98
C TYR A 268 -19.35 -26.32 24.44
N GLN A 269 -18.86 -27.45 23.91
CA GLN A 269 -17.53 -27.96 24.22
C GLN A 269 -16.44 -26.97 23.80
N TYR A 270 -16.55 -26.34 22.62
CA TYR A 270 -15.63 -25.32 22.17
C TYR A 270 -15.55 -24.14 23.14
N LEU A 271 -16.69 -23.62 23.59
CA LEU A 271 -16.74 -22.50 24.55
C LEU A 271 -16.16 -22.87 25.92
N GLU A 272 -16.34 -24.13 26.36
CA GLU A 272 -15.76 -24.66 27.62
C GLU A 272 -14.23 -24.78 27.52
N GLU A 273 -13.70 -25.16 26.38
CA GLU A 273 -12.25 -25.29 26.15
C GLU A 273 -11.54 -23.94 25.99
N HIS A 274 -12.26 -22.86 25.64
CA HIS A 274 -11.69 -21.54 25.32
C HIS A 274 -12.11 -20.44 26.32
N LEU A 275 -12.14 -20.74 27.60
CA LEU A 275 -12.48 -19.78 28.66
C LEU A 275 -11.48 -18.61 28.79
N ASP A 276 -10.23 -18.81 28.34
CA ASP A 276 -9.20 -17.77 28.21
C ASP A 276 -9.63 -16.64 27.27
N HIS A 277 -10.32 -16.97 26.21
CA HIS A 277 -10.86 -15.99 25.25
C HIS A 277 -11.91 -15.07 25.88
N ARG A 278 -12.72 -15.62 26.75
CA ARG A 278 -13.72 -14.90 27.55
C ARG A 278 -13.07 -13.79 28.40
N GLU A 279 -11.95 -14.08 29.04
CA GLU A 279 -11.25 -13.10 29.88
C GLU A 279 -10.77 -11.87 29.10
N LEU A 280 -10.46 -12.02 27.79
CA LEU A 280 -10.06 -10.90 26.91
C LEU A 280 -11.19 -9.87 26.69
N TRP A 281 -12.44 -10.31 26.81
CA TRP A 281 -13.62 -9.48 26.59
C TRP A 281 -14.37 -9.11 27.88
N LYS A 282 -13.89 -9.55 29.02
CA LYS A 282 -14.52 -9.30 30.33
C LYS A 282 -14.70 -7.81 30.58
N GLY A 283 -15.89 -7.42 31.04
CA GLY A 283 -16.25 -6.04 31.34
C GLY A 283 -16.73 -5.24 30.11
N VAL A 284 -16.79 -5.84 28.94
CA VAL A 284 -17.42 -5.24 27.76
C VAL A 284 -18.90 -5.61 27.75
N ASP A 285 -19.79 -4.62 27.90
CA ASP A 285 -21.25 -4.79 27.82
C ASP A 285 -21.65 -4.78 26.33
N ILE A 286 -21.90 -5.98 25.79
CA ILE A 286 -22.32 -6.18 24.39
C ILE A 286 -23.85 -6.15 24.35
N ALA A 287 -24.42 -4.99 24.05
CA ALA A 287 -25.86 -4.87 23.93
C ALA A 287 -26.41 -5.66 22.74
N ARG A 288 -27.68 -6.07 22.81
CA ARG A 288 -28.39 -6.75 21.73
C ARG A 288 -28.44 -5.95 20.41
N ASP A 289 -28.26 -4.63 20.48
CA ASP A 289 -28.16 -3.73 19.35
C ASP A 289 -26.72 -3.61 18.78
N GLY A 290 -25.77 -4.39 19.27
CA GLY A 290 -24.37 -4.38 18.82
C GLY A 290 -23.57 -3.14 19.20
N LYS A 291 -24.06 -2.35 20.16
CA LYS A 291 -23.41 -1.11 20.58
C LYS A 291 -22.70 -1.28 21.92
N VAL A 292 -21.52 -0.67 22.01
CA VAL A 292 -20.67 -0.67 23.19
C VAL A 292 -20.30 0.76 23.58
N GLN A 293 -20.10 1.00 24.87
CA GLN A 293 -19.62 2.27 25.37
C GLN A 293 -18.12 2.38 25.12
N LEU A 294 -17.71 3.38 24.34
CA LEU A 294 -16.31 3.69 24.10
C LEU A 294 -15.81 4.84 24.97
N ARG A 295 -14.50 4.91 25.15
CA ARG A 295 -13.80 6.02 25.80
C ARG A 295 -12.87 6.72 24.84
N ASP A 296 -12.72 8.04 25.00
CA ASP A 296 -11.77 8.84 24.22
C ASP A 296 -10.34 8.57 24.70
N GLY A 297 -9.42 8.22 23.77
CA GLY A 297 -8.03 7.95 24.08
C GLY A 297 -7.26 9.15 24.64
N ARG A 298 -7.67 10.38 24.29
CA ARG A 298 -7.00 11.61 24.72
C ARG A 298 -7.42 12.09 26.09
N THR A 299 -8.69 11.92 26.46
CA THR A 299 -9.25 12.41 27.71
C THR A 299 -9.50 11.28 28.72
N GLY A 300 -9.69 10.04 28.24
CA GLY A 300 -10.09 8.90 29.04
C GLY A 300 -11.59 8.90 29.43
N GLU A 301 -12.34 9.94 29.04
CA GLU A 301 -13.76 10.07 29.34
C GLU A 301 -14.62 9.20 28.41
N PRO A 302 -15.76 8.67 28.86
CA PRO A 302 -16.69 7.97 27.97
C PRO A 302 -17.35 8.94 27.02
N PHE A 303 -17.62 8.49 25.77
CA PHE A 303 -18.44 9.25 24.82
C PHE A 303 -19.90 9.30 25.30
N ASP A 304 -20.64 10.34 24.91
CA ASP A 304 -22.03 10.54 25.31
C ASP A 304 -22.98 9.43 24.84
N GLY A 305 -22.64 8.71 23.80
CA GLY A 305 -23.46 7.66 23.19
C GLY A 305 -22.72 6.33 23.05
N ARG A 306 -23.50 5.25 23.01
CA ARG A 306 -23.00 3.92 22.65
C ARG A 306 -22.72 3.86 21.16
N THR A 307 -21.65 3.19 20.76
CA THR A 307 -21.18 3.12 19.39
C THR A 307 -21.22 1.69 18.86
N THR A 308 -21.64 1.48 17.61
CA THR A 308 -21.54 0.19 16.93
C THR A 308 -20.09 -0.12 16.63
N ILE A 309 -19.62 -1.25 17.14
CA ILE A 309 -18.25 -1.74 16.93
C ILE A 309 -18.27 -3.18 16.43
N GLY A 310 -17.18 -3.61 15.86
CA GLY A 310 -16.97 -4.99 15.41
C GLY A 310 -15.78 -5.07 14.47
N HIS A 311 -15.63 -6.21 13.82
CA HIS A 311 -14.60 -6.43 12.81
C HIS A 311 -15.23 -6.38 11.42
N MET A 312 -14.60 -5.66 10.51
CA MET A 312 -15.03 -5.58 9.12
C MET A 312 -13.87 -5.98 8.21
N HIS A 313 -14.15 -6.74 7.16
CA HIS A 313 -13.20 -6.96 6.10
C HIS A 313 -12.99 -5.67 5.30
N TYR A 314 -11.83 -5.04 5.51
CA TYR A 314 -11.46 -3.80 4.84
C TYR A 314 -10.24 -4.03 3.97
N LEU A 315 -10.31 -3.62 2.72
CA LEU A 315 -9.33 -3.90 1.67
C LEU A 315 -8.61 -2.62 1.28
N LYS A 316 -7.28 -2.68 1.20
CA LYS A 316 -6.47 -1.64 0.55
C LYS A 316 -6.57 -1.80 -0.96
N LEU A 317 -7.05 -0.77 -1.65
CA LEU A 317 -7.17 -0.81 -3.11
C LEU A 317 -5.87 -0.35 -3.79
N HIS A 318 -5.68 -0.77 -5.03
CA HIS A 318 -4.49 -0.42 -5.83
C HIS A 318 -4.45 1.05 -6.28
N HIS A 319 -5.34 1.89 -5.78
CA HIS A 319 -5.37 3.33 -5.99
C HIS A 319 -4.58 4.06 -4.90
N LEU A 320 -3.26 3.87 -4.93
CA LEU A 320 -2.35 4.50 -3.97
C LEU A 320 -2.02 5.93 -4.37
N VAL A 321 -1.86 6.81 -3.40
CA VAL A 321 -1.58 8.23 -3.64
C VAL A 321 -0.23 8.44 -4.31
N ASP A 322 0.78 7.64 -3.98
CA ASP A 322 2.13 7.75 -4.54
C ASP A 322 2.18 7.53 -6.05
N ASP A 323 1.29 6.69 -6.58
CA ASP A 323 1.18 6.45 -8.02
C ASP A 323 0.51 7.60 -8.77
N LYS A 324 -0.24 8.46 -8.08
CA LYS A 324 -1.05 9.54 -8.64
C LYS A 324 -0.45 10.92 -8.43
N ILE A 325 0.38 11.09 -7.41
CA ILE A 325 1.01 12.38 -7.13
C ILE A 325 2.01 12.71 -8.25
N HIS A 326 1.85 13.89 -8.84
CA HIS A 326 2.70 14.34 -9.93
C HIS A 326 2.76 15.86 -9.97
N ALA A 327 3.95 16.39 -10.19
CA ALA A 327 4.20 17.80 -10.38
C ALA A 327 5.15 18.02 -11.55
N ARG A 328 5.02 19.17 -12.23
CA ARG A 328 5.90 19.56 -13.33
C ARG A 328 6.16 21.07 -13.28
N SER A 329 7.42 21.45 -13.43
CA SER A 329 7.80 22.83 -13.72
C SER A 329 8.07 23.02 -15.20
N THR A 330 9.01 22.25 -15.77
CA THR A 330 9.35 22.23 -17.18
C THR A 330 9.50 20.78 -17.61
N GLY A 331 9.24 20.47 -18.89
CA GLY A 331 9.34 19.10 -19.38
C GLY A 331 9.07 19.01 -20.89
N PRO A 332 8.90 17.80 -21.43
CA PRO A 332 8.76 17.59 -22.87
C PRO A 332 7.44 18.14 -23.42
N TYR A 333 7.48 18.55 -24.67
CA TYR A 333 6.35 19.06 -25.45
C TYR A 333 6.08 18.15 -26.65
N SER A 334 4.82 18.11 -27.10
CA SER A 334 4.46 17.42 -28.34
C SER A 334 5.13 18.09 -29.54
N LEU A 335 5.63 17.28 -30.48
CA LEU A 335 6.26 17.78 -31.70
C LEU A 335 5.29 18.53 -32.63
N VAL A 336 4.02 18.12 -32.64
CA VAL A 336 3.02 18.67 -33.58
C VAL A 336 2.36 19.92 -32.99
N THR A 337 1.83 19.82 -31.77
CA THR A 337 1.02 20.90 -31.14
C THR A 337 1.85 21.85 -30.30
N GLN A 338 3.09 21.50 -29.95
CA GLN A 338 3.97 22.26 -29.05
C GLN A 338 3.32 22.49 -27.66
N GLN A 339 2.45 21.59 -27.27
CA GLN A 339 1.79 21.58 -25.94
C GLN A 339 2.49 20.59 -25.02
N PRO A 340 2.46 20.79 -23.69
CA PRO A 340 2.97 19.81 -22.73
C PRO A 340 2.33 18.44 -22.96
N LEU A 341 3.14 17.38 -22.88
CA LEU A 341 2.64 15.99 -22.89
C LEU A 341 1.75 15.75 -21.67
N GLY A 342 0.90 14.73 -21.72
CA GLY A 342 0.04 14.30 -20.62
C GLY A 342 0.60 13.05 -19.91
N GLY A 343 0.25 12.89 -18.63
CA GLY A 343 0.56 11.71 -17.86
C GLY A 343 1.86 11.76 -17.03
N LYS A 344 1.88 11.04 -15.91
CA LYS A 344 3.01 11.00 -14.98
C LYS A 344 4.26 10.36 -15.63
N ALA A 345 4.08 9.26 -16.36
CA ALA A 345 5.18 8.52 -17.00
C ALA A 345 5.97 9.34 -18.04
N GLN A 346 5.32 10.30 -18.69
CA GLN A 346 5.92 11.16 -19.70
C GLN A 346 6.38 12.51 -19.14
N PHE A 347 6.40 12.67 -17.82
CA PHE A 347 6.61 13.95 -17.16
C PHE A 347 5.70 15.06 -17.71
N GLY A 348 4.43 14.73 -17.87
CA GLY A 348 3.42 15.59 -18.47
C GLY A 348 2.91 16.69 -17.55
N GLY A 349 2.21 17.66 -18.15
CA GLY A 349 1.57 18.76 -17.44
C GLY A 349 0.17 18.42 -16.94
N GLN A 350 -0.37 19.28 -16.08
CA GLN A 350 -1.76 19.25 -15.65
C GLN A 350 -2.65 19.99 -16.68
N ARG A 351 -3.87 19.50 -16.85
CA ARG A 351 -4.90 20.21 -17.61
C ARG A 351 -5.74 21.02 -16.64
N PHE A 352 -5.80 22.31 -16.85
CA PHE A 352 -6.63 23.23 -16.11
C PHE A 352 -7.97 23.50 -16.82
#